data_2e2dd58a94fe8dae592af19a5cafb304
#
_entry.id   2e2dd58a94fe8dae592af19a5cafb304
#
_cell.length_a   1.000
_cell.length_b   1.000
_cell.length_c   1.000
_cell.angle_alpha   90.00
_cell.angle_beta   90.00
_cell.angle_gamma   90.00
#
_symmetry.space_group_name_H-M   'P 1'
#
loop_
_entity.id
_entity.type
_entity.pdbx_description
1 polymer ?
#
loop_
_entity_poly.entity_id
_entity_poly.type
_entity_poly.pdbx_seq_one_letter_code
_entity_poly.pdbx_strand_id
1 'polypeptide(L)'
;MRARIKKLLLPLIAAALALGCLVCLWRLHALKNLLPDQHAAERWQGEGELDFDQLSFFMARDQKLTRDQLYAFKTEMLKKLREASLDPENNPGLLHDAWSTSDTLKVQNGRRSGEVQVVAVGGWFFDFHPLRLLSGNYLQPDDVMDDRVLLDKETAWLLFGGTELSGMSFSIGDKPFVVAGVYEHASDRFSRRADGDGMRVYMSYDAFERLFPEKAGFTCYELVMADPVRGFARTAAQEKFPLKSAEMLENSGRFETARLWALLKDSSGRAMRTGFAVYPAWENAARAVEDRAARFLAAAFVLGFLPAALLLVWALRMTRRGQLRLRHEILPDARERVEEAVRVRGRRRWERRHPDQS
;
A
#
# COMPACT_ATOMS: atom_id res chain seq x y z
N MET A 1 19.38 39.52 -27.18
CA MET A 1 19.63 38.12 -26.81
C MET A 1 19.18 37.77 -25.38
N ARG A 2 19.57 38.51 -24.34
CA ARG A 2 19.18 38.29 -22.93
C ARG A 2 17.66 38.27 -22.66
N ALA A 3 16.85 39.09 -23.34
CA ALA A 3 15.39 39.13 -23.14
C ALA A 3 14.65 37.92 -23.75
N ARG A 4 15.16 37.31 -24.83
CA ARG A 4 14.62 36.08 -25.44
C ARG A 4 14.95 34.84 -24.58
N ILE A 5 16.15 34.81 -24.01
CA ILE A 5 16.60 33.73 -23.09
C ILE A 5 15.70 33.70 -21.83
N LYS A 6 15.41 34.87 -21.23
CA LYS A 6 14.50 34.96 -20.07
C LYS A 6 13.06 34.50 -20.37
N LYS A 7 12.59 34.68 -21.63
CA LYS A 7 11.25 34.25 -22.05
C LYS A 7 11.14 32.72 -22.20
N LEU A 8 12.23 32.05 -22.54
CA LEU A 8 12.29 30.59 -22.70
C LEU A 8 12.63 29.86 -21.36
N LEU A 9 13.35 30.52 -20.47
CA LEU A 9 13.81 29.91 -19.20
C LEU A 9 12.63 29.57 -18.28
N LEU A 10 11.62 30.43 -18.15
CA LEU A 10 10.47 30.22 -17.27
C LEU A 10 9.63 29.03 -17.70
N PRO A 11 9.19 28.85 -18.94
CA PRO A 11 8.46 27.65 -19.37
C PRO A 11 9.31 26.38 -19.28
N LEU A 12 10.63 26.46 -19.47
CA LEU A 12 11.54 25.34 -19.33
C LEU A 12 11.62 24.86 -17.86
N ILE A 13 11.73 25.79 -16.91
CA ILE A 13 11.68 25.49 -15.47
C ILE A 13 10.31 24.89 -15.11
N ALA A 14 9.21 25.48 -15.58
CA ALA A 14 7.87 24.95 -15.32
C ALA A 14 7.70 23.53 -15.88
N ALA A 15 8.21 23.26 -17.08
CA ALA A 15 8.19 21.93 -17.67
C ALA A 15 9.04 20.92 -16.88
N ALA A 16 10.22 21.31 -16.41
CA ALA A 16 11.08 20.47 -15.59
C ALA A 16 10.42 20.14 -14.25
N LEU A 17 9.78 21.11 -13.59
CA LEU A 17 9.03 20.90 -12.34
C LEU A 17 7.81 19.99 -12.56
N ALA A 18 7.07 20.18 -13.65
CA ALA A 18 5.94 19.32 -14.01
C ALA A 18 6.39 17.87 -14.26
N LEU A 19 7.51 17.69 -14.99
CA LEU A 19 8.10 16.37 -15.20
C LEU A 19 8.53 15.73 -13.86
N GLY A 20 9.16 16.49 -12.97
CA GLY A 20 9.50 16.03 -11.63
C GLY A 20 8.29 15.59 -10.83
N CYS A 21 7.18 16.34 -10.91
CA CYS A 21 5.90 15.98 -10.30
C CYS A 21 5.37 14.65 -10.86
N LEU A 22 5.35 14.49 -12.19
CA LEU A 22 4.91 13.23 -12.82
C LEU A 22 5.77 12.04 -12.41
N VAL A 23 7.09 12.22 -12.31
CA VAL A 23 8.00 11.17 -11.82
C VAL A 23 7.68 10.81 -10.37
N CYS A 24 7.41 11.78 -9.50
CA CYS A 24 7.02 11.52 -8.11
C CYS A 24 5.68 10.77 -8.02
N LEU A 25 4.69 11.13 -8.81
CA LEU A 25 3.39 10.44 -8.87
C LEU A 25 3.54 9.01 -9.41
N TRP A 26 4.34 8.81 -10.44
CA TRP A 26 4.65 7.48 -10.96
C TRP A 26 5.36 6.61 -9.91
N ARG A 27 6.34 7.17 -9.18
CA ARG A 27 7.02 6.49 -8.08
C ARG A 27 6.07 6.15 -6.94
N LEU A 28 5.16 7.06 -6.61
CA LEU A 28 4.12 6.82 -5.61
C LEU A 28 3.22 5.64 -6.02
N HIS A 29 2.77 5.62 -7.27
CA HIS A 29 1.96 4.51 -7.80
C HIS A 29 2.74 3.19 -7.77
N ALA A 30 3.99 3.18 -8.20
CA ALA A 30 4.84 1.99 -8.15
C ALA A 30 5.07 1.47 -6.72
N LEU A 31 5.17 2.36 -5.72
CA LEU A 31 5.30 1.98 -4.32
C LEU A 31 4.02 1.40 -3.73
N LYS A 32 2.85 1.90 -4.12
CA LYS A 32 1.56 1.36 -3.68
C LYS A 32 1.41 -0.12 -4.05
N ASN A 33 1.89 -0.51 -5.23
CA ASN A 33 1.74 -1.86 -5.78
C ASN A 33 2.98 -2.75 -5.53
N LEU A 34 3.93 -2.30 -4.69
CA LEU A 34 5.20 -3.00 -4.52
C LEU A 34 5.07 -4.27 -3.67
N LEU A 35 4.22 -4.23 -2.64
CA LEU A 35 4.12 -5.28 -1.64
C LEU A 35 2.80 -6.07 -1.80
N PRO A 36 2.85 -7.31 -2.27
CA PRO A 36 1.66 -8.14 -2.45
C PRO A 36 0.85 -8.34 -1.17
N ASP A 37 1.53 -8.37 -0.02
CA ASP A 37 0.93 -8.57 1.31
C ASP A 37 -0.12 -7.52 1.67
N GLN A 38 -0.05 -6.34 1.04
CA GLN A 38 -0.94 -5.22 1.30
C GLN A 38 -2.20 -5.22 0.41
N HIS A 39 -2.34 -6.23 -0.46
CA HIS A 39 -3.39 -6.33 -1.48
C HIS A 39 -4.19 -7.64 -1.38
N ALA A 40 -4.25 -8.26 -0.18
CA ALA A 40 -5.01 -9.49 0.00
C ALA A 40 -6.51 -9.25 -0.20
N ALA A 41 -7.07 -8.15 0.31
CA ALA A 41 -8.47 -7.80 0.09
C ALA A 41 -8.83 -7.70 -1.40
N GLU A 42 -8.01 -7.01 -2.19
CA GLU A 42 -8.20 -6.87 -3.64
C GLU A 42 -8.13 -8.22 -4.36
N ARG A 43 -7.24 -9.13 -3.91
CA ARG A 43 -7.15 -10.47 -4.48
C ARG A 43 -8.37 -11.32 -4.17
N TRP A 44 -8.92 -11.21 -2.95
CA TRP A 44 -10.14 -11.93 -2.55
C TRP A 44 -11.40 -11.36 -3.19
N GLN A 45 -11.49 -10.05 -3.36
CA GLN A 45 -12.60 -9.40 -4.07
C GLN A 45 -12.68 -9.87 -5.52
N GLY A 46 -11.53 -10.00 -6.21
CA GLY A 46 -11.48 -10.37 -7.61
C GLY A 46 -12.32 -9.46 -8.49
N GLU A 47 -13.21 -10.03 -9.30
CA GLU A 47 -14.17 -9.29 -10.15
C GLU A 47 -15.55 -9.08 -9.47
N GLY A 48 -15.67 -9.41 -8.17
CA GLY A 48 -16.92 -9.29 -7.41
C GLY A 48 -17.32 -7.83 -7.14
N GLU A 49 -18.62 -7.60 -6.96
CA GLU A 49 -19.17 -6.27 -6.63
C GLU A 49 -19.03 -5.91 -5.14
N LEU A 50 -18.75 -6.90 -4.29
CA LEU A 50 -18.64 -6.71 -2.85
C LEU A 50 -17.22 -6.31 -2.48
N ASP A 51 -17.07 -5.18 -1.83
CA ASP A 51 -15.79 -4.72 -1.33
C ASP A 51 -15.31 -5.55 -0.13
N PHE A 52 -14.00 -5.65 0.03
CA PHE A 52 -13.34 -6.30 1.16
C PHE A 52 -12.37 -5.34 1.82
N ASP A 53 -12.22 -5.46 3.15
CA ASP A 53 -11.20 -4.75 3.91
C ASP A 53 -10.18 -5.73 4.50
N GLN A 54 -8.91 -5.32 4.48
CA GLN A 54 -7.80 -6.07 5.06
C GLN A 54 -7.34 -5.37 6.33
N LEU A 55 -7.38 -6.11 7.44
CA LEU A 55 -7.01 -5.65 8.77
C LEU A 55 -5.89 -6.51 9.33
N SER A 56 -4.91 -5.89 9.99
CA SER A 56 -3.83 -6.59 10.70
C SER A 56 -3.81 -6.14 12.15
N PHE A 57 -3.61 -7.10 13.05
CA PHE A 57 -3.52 -6.89 14.50
C PHE A 57 -2.16 -7.37 14.98
N PHE A 58 -1.43 -6.50 15.66
CA PHE A 58 -0.12 -6.79 16.20
C PHE A 58 -0.16 -6.74 17.71
N MET A 59 0.25 -7.82 18.34
CA MET A 59 0.26 -7.99 19.79
C MET A 59 1.67 -7.85 20.36
N ALA A 60 1.77 -7.58 21.65
CA ALA A 60 3.02 -7.64 22.37
C ALA A 60 3.44 -9.09 22.66
N ARG A 61 4.72 -9.31 22.95
CA ARG A 61 5.22 -10.66 23.29
C ARG A 61 4.62 -11.24 24.57
N ASP A 62 4.30 -10.38 25.50
CA ASP A 62 3.73 -10.71 26.82
C ASP A 62 2.19 -10.78 26.83
N GLN A 63 1.55 -10.29 25.77
CA GLN A 63 0.09 -10.30 25.62
C GLN A 63 -0.33 -10.90 24.28
N LYS A 64 0.00 -12.15 24.08
CA LYS A 64 -0.37 -12.89 22.88
C LYS A 64 -1.86 -13.21 22.84
N LEU A 65 -2.42 -13.26 21.65
CA LEU A 65 -3.77 -13.75 21.41
C LEU A 65 -3.80 -15.27 21.56
N THR A 66 -4.74 -15.77 22.34
CA THR A 66 -4.93 -17.24 22.49
C THR A 66 -5.82 -17.80 21.39
N ARG A 67 -5.76 -19.12 21.20
CA ARG A 67 -6.61 -19.83 20.23
C ARG A 67 -8.11 -19.64 20.53
N ASP A 68 -8.51 -19.74 21.78
CA ASP A 68 -9.92 -19.55 22.18
C ASP A 68 -10.41 -18.13 21.91
N GLN A 69 -9.58 -17.13 22.21
CA GLN A 69 -9.87 -15.73 21.90
C GLN A 69 -10.00 -15.48 20.39
N LEU A 70 -9.16 -16.12 19.58
CA LEU A 70 -9.21 -16.04 18.13
C LEU A 70 -10.53 -16.61 17.59
N TYR A 71 -10.90 -17.81 18.00
CA TYR A 71 -12.15 -18.43 17.57
C TYR A 71 -13.40 -17.68 18.05
N ALA A 72 -13.38 -17.15 19.27
CA ALA A 72 -14.45 -16.30 19.78
C ALA A 72 -14.60 -15.03 18.93
N PHE A 73 -13.48 -14.37 18.62
CA PHE A 73 -13.47 -13.19 17.76
C PHE A 73 -14.00 -13.50 16.35
N LYS A 74 -13.53 -14.58 15.73
CA LYS A 74 -14.01 -15.02 14.41
C LYS A 74 -15.53 -15.26 14.41
N THR A 75 -16.04 -15.89 15.46
CA THR A 75 -17.49 -16.11 15.63
C THR A 75 -18.27 -14.79 15.69
N GLU A 76 -17.74 -13.78 16.42
CA GLU A 76 -18.36 -12.45 16.45
C GLU A 76 -18.31 -11.76 15.09
N MET A 77 -17.24 -11.91 14.31
CA MET A 77 -17.14 -11.35 12.96
C MET A 77 -18.16 -12.00 11.99
N LEU A 78 -18.29 -13.33 12.04
CA LEU A 78 -19.31 -14.05 11.27
C LEU A 78 -20.73 -13.62 11.66
N LYS A 79 -20.97 -13.35 12.95
CA LYS A 79 -22.27 -12.79 13.42
C LYS A 79 -22.50 -11.38 12.86
N LYS A 80 -21.49 -10.51 12.86
CA LYS A 80 -21.60 -9.16 12.28
C LYS A 80 -21.93 -9.21 10.79
N LEU A 81 -21.36 -10.13 10.02
CA LEU A 81 -21.70 -10.33 8.61
C LEU A 81 -23.17 -10.71 8.44
N ARG A 82 -23.70 -11.63 9.28
CA ARG A 82 -25.14 -11.98 9.28
C ARG A 82 -26.04 -10.80 9.63
N GLU A 83 -25.65 -9.98 10.62
CA GLU A 83 -26.36 -8.74 10.98
C GLU A 83 -26.41 -7.75 9.78
N ALA A 84 -25.39 -7.78 8.92
CA ALA A 84 -25.33 -6.99 7.66
C ALA A 84 -26.05 -7.67 6.47
N SER A 85 -26.87 -8.71 6.72
CA SER A 85 -27.58 -9.48 5.69
C SER A 85 -26.67 -10.23 4.71
N LEU A 86 -25.45 -10.52 5.11
CA LEU A 86 -24.54 -11.42 4.40
C LEU A 86 -24.62 -12.82 5.01
N ASP A 87 -24.51 -13.85 4.18
CA ASP A 87 -24.63 -15.24 4.62
C ASP A 87 -23.26 -15.97 4.54
N PRO A 88 -22.48 -15.96 5.62
CA PRO A 88 -21.17 -16.61 5.63
C PRO A 88 -21.25 -18.16 5.65
N GLU A 89 -22.40 -18.76 5.94
CA GLU A 89 -22.58 -20.22 5.92
C GLU A 89 -22.65 -20.73 4.48
N ASN A 90 -23.39 -20.01 3.62
CA ASN A 90 -23.47 -20.33 2.20
C ASN A 90 -22.37 -19.67 1.36
N ASN A 91 -21.69 -18.67 1.89
CA ASN A 91 -20.53 -18.03 1.25
C ASN A 91 -19.36 -17.90 2.23
N PRO A 92 -18.57 -18.97 2.41
CA PRO A 92 -17.41 -18.95 3.30
C PRO A 92 -16.32 -17.97 2.85
N GLY A 93 -16.35 -17.49 1.60
CA GLY A 93 -15.44 -16.49 1.06
C GLY A 93 -15.61 -15.08 1.63
N LEU A 94 -16.64 -14.83 2.46
CA LEU A 94 -16.86 -13.51 3.06
C LEU A 94 -15.88 -13.14 4.18
N LEU A 95 -15.14 -14.12 4.72
CA LEU A 95 -14.14 -13.92 5.74
C LEU A 95 -12.99 -14.92 5.59
N HIS A 96 -11.79 -14.37 5.46
CA HIS A 96 -10.55 -15.14 5.49
C HIS A 96 -9.64 -14.58 6.57
N ASP A 97 -8.93 -15.45 7.25
CA ASP A 97 -8.03 -15.07 8.32
C ASP A 97 -6.72 -15.83 8.28
N ALA A 98 -5.70 -15.21 8.85
CA ALA A 98 -4.40 -15.78 9.04
C ALA A 98 -3.84 -15.34 10.40
N TRP A 99 -3.00 -16.17 10.97
CA TRP A 99 -2.33 -15.88 12.24
C TRP A 99 -0.89 -16.36 12.22
N SER A 100 -0.06 -15.69 12.99
CA SER A 100 1.33 -16.09 13.10
C SER A 100 1.96 -15.72 14.44
N THR A 101 3.02 -16.43 14.77
CA THR A 101 3.95 -16.07 15.83
C THR A 101 5.36 -16.43 15.38
N SER A 102 6.38 -15.81 15.96
CA SER A 102 7.76 -16.11 15.59
C SER A 102 8.64 -16.28 16.81
N ASP A 103 9.63 -17.18 16.69
CA ASP A 103 10.69 -17.37 17.68
C ASP A 103 11.99 -17.79 16.98
N THR A 104 13.11 -17.67 17.68
CA THR A 104 14.40 -18.16 17.18
C THR A 104 14.64 -19.56 17.71
N LEU A 105 14.83 -20.50 16.79
CA LEU A 105 15.06 -21.91 17.11
C LEU A 105 16.29 -22.44 16.38
N LYS A 106 16.90 -23.46 16.96
CA LYS A 106 18.00 -24.18 16.34
C LYS A 106 17.49 -25.18 15.32
N VAL A 107 18.04 -25.16 14.12
CA VAL A 107 17.82 -26.16 13.07
C VAL A 107 19.08 -26.97 12.84
N GLN A 108 18.92 -28.26 12.52
CA GLN A 108 20.04 -29.16 12.35
C GLN A 108 19.78 -30.25 11.30
N ASN A 109 20.78 -30.51 10.48
CA ASN A 109 20.86 -31.68 9.59
C ASN A 109 22.24 -32.32 9.66
N GLY A 110 22.34 -33.44 10.35
CA GLY A 110 23.63 -34.10 10.63
C GLY A 110 24.58 -33.18 11.41
N ARG A 111 25.71 -32.83 10.80
CA ARG A 111 26.72 -31.92 11.40
C ARG A 111 26.47 -30.43 11.12
N ARG A 112 25.55 -30.11 10.21
CA ARG A 112 25.22 -28.75 9.84
C ARG A 112 24.10 -28.24 10.75
N SER A 113 24.28 -27.08 11.34
CA SER A 113 23.26 -26.47 12.20
C SER A 113 23.36 -24.95 12.15
N GLY A 114 22.26 -24.28 12.52
CA GLY A 114 22.20 -22.84 12.66
C GLY A 114 21.01 -22.42 13.51
N GLU A 115 20.97 -21.16 13.88
CA GLU A 115 19.79 -20.52 14.48
C GLU A 115 19.01 -19.83 13.36
N VAL A 116 17.71 -20.04 13.33
CA VAL A 116 16.81 -19.47 12.32
C VAL A 116 15.60 -18.87 13.00
N GLN A 117 15.01 -17.85 12.39
CA GLN A 117 13.70 -17.37 12.77
C GLN A 117 12.66 -18.37 12.29
N VAL A 118 12.02 -19.07 13.19
CA VAL A 118 10.85 -19.89 12.88
C VAL A 118 9.61 -19.03 12.97
N VAL A 119 8.82 -19.00 11.91
CA VAL A 119 7.51 -18.35 11.84
C VAL A 119 6.46 -19.44 11.78
N ALA A 120 5.73 -19.59 12.88
CA ALA A 120 4.61 -20.52 12.96
C ALA A 120 3.35 -19.84 12.45
N VAL A 121 2.70 -20.45 11.45
CA VAL A 121 1.61 -19.86 10.67
C VAL A 121 0.39 -20.75 10.65
N GLY A 122 -0.79 -20.15 10.49
CA GLY A 122 -2.05 -20.86 10.31
C GLY A 122 -3.07 -20.02 9.54
N GLY A 123 -4.21 -20.67 9.22
CA GLY A 123 -5.20 -20.08 8.33
C GLY A 123 -4.66 -19.92 6.90
N TRP A 124 -5.16 -18.94 6.19
CA TRP A 124 -4.81 -18.63 4.79
C TRP A 124 -3.52 -17.81 4.66
N PHE A 125 -2.51 -18.08 5.50
CA PHE A 125 -1.31 -17.25 5.64
C PHE A 125 -0.60 -16.96 4.31
N PHE A 126 -0.41 -17.97 3.45
CA PHE A 126 0.31 -17.78 2.18
C PHE A 126 -0.51 -17.08 1.09
N ASP A 127 -1.82 -16.97 1.28
CA ASP A 127 -2.67 -16.13 0.44
C ASP A 127 -2.58 -14.66 0.84
N PHE A 128 -2.35 -14.37 2.14
CA PHE A 128 -1.98 -13.04 2.61
C PHE A 128 -0.54 -12.69 2.21
N HIS A 129 0.39 -13.63 2.35
CA HIS A 129 1.82 -13.46 2.16
C HIS A 129 2.36 -14.42 1.08
N PRO A 130 2.09 -14.14 -0.20
CA PRO A 130 2.58 -14.99 -1.28
C PRO A 130 4.10 -14.93 -1.37
N LEU A 131 4.75 -16.10 -1.33
CA LEU A 131 6.18 -16.26 -1.44
C LEU A 131 6.57 -16.74 -2.84
N ARG A 132 7.79 -16.44 -3.26
CA ARG A 132 8.35 -17.01 -4.48
C ARG A 132 8.94 -18.37 -4.17
N LEU A 133 8.21 -19.44 -4.47
CA LEU A 133 8.73 -20.80 -4.35
C LEU A 133 9.80 -21.07 -5.41
N LEU A 134 10.90 -21.70 -4.99
CA LEU A 134 11.94 -22.26 -5.84
C LEU A 134 11.66 -23.73 -6.13
N SER A 135 11.14 -24.47 -5.14
CA SER A 135 10.75 -25.88 -5.27
C SER A 135 9.64 -26.23 -4.25
N GLY A 136 8.93 -27.33 -4.51
CA GLY A 136 7.91 -27.85 -3.60
C GLY A 136 6.60 -27.04 -3.59
N ASN A 137 5.88 -27.09 -2.47
CA ASN A 137 4.54 -26.53 -2.30
C ASN A 137 4.44 -25.71 -0.99
N TYR A 138 3.43 -24.84 -0.90
CA TYR A 138 3.05 -24.20 0.35
C TYR A 138 2.50 -25.20 1.36
N LEU A 139 2.52 -24.78 2.64
CA LEU A 139 1.72 -25.42 3.69
C LEU A 139 0.26 -25.01 3.49
N GLN A 140 -0.65 -25.95 3.45
CA GLN A 140 -2.08 -25.68 3.28
C GLN A 140 -2.78 -25.60 4.63
N PRO A 141 -3.88 -24.82 4.74
CA PRO A 141 -4.62 -24.69 5.99
C PRO A 141 -5.22 -26.01 6.50
N ASP A 142 -5.47 -26.95 5.60
CA ASP A 142 -6.08 -28.25 5.81
C ASP A 142 -5.07 -29.43 5.77
N ASP A 143 -3.78 -29.14 5.74
CA ASP A 143 -2.74 -30.16 5.78
C ASP A 143 -2.84 -31.00 7.06
N VAL A 144 -3.09 -32.29 6.92
CA VAL A 144 -3.13 -33.25 8.04
C VAL A 144 -1.73 -33.47 8.63
N MET A 145 -0.69 -33.32 7.80
CA MET A 145 0.72 -33.48 8.19
C MET A 145 1.29 -32.13 8.62
N ASP A 146 1.30 -31.86 9.91
CA ASP A 146 1.80 -30.63 10.49
C ASP A 146 3.32 -30.57 10.74
N ASP A 147 4.03 -31.64 10.39
CA ASP A 147 5.50 -31.76 10.45
C ASP A 147 6.20 -31.19 9.20
N ARG A 148 5.44 -30.58 8.29
CA ARG A 148 5.98 -29.96 7.09
C ARG A 148 6.42 -28.53 7.32
N VAL A 149 7.49 -28.11 6.62
CA VAL A 149 8.05 -26.77 6.72
C VAL A 149 8.48 -26.23 5.37
N LEU A 150 8.46 -24.89 5.23
CA LEU A 150 9.08 -24.17 4.12
C LEU A 150 10.40 -23.58 4.61
N LEU A 151 11.48 -23.85 3.88
CA LEU A 151 12.79 -23.26 4.13
C LEU A 151 13.02 -22.06 3.22
N ASP A 152 13.65 -21.02 3.73
CA ASP A 152 14.27 -20.05 2.85
C ASP A 152 15.48 -20.65 2.15
N LYS A 153 15.90 -20.03 1.05
CA LYS A 153 17.02 -20.47 0.24
C LYS A 153 18.32 -20.58 1.04
N GLU A 154 18.56 -19.64 1.95
CA GLU A 154 19.77 -19.57 2.77
C GLU A 154 19.83 -20.74 3.76
N THR A 155 18.72 -21.04 4.45
CA THR A 155 18.61 -22.22 5.34
C THR A 155 18.74 -23.53 4.55
N ALA A 156 18.14 -23.59 3.37
CA ALA A 156 18.25 -24.76 2.48
C ALA A 156 19.72 -25.03 2.08
N TRP A 157 20.47 -23.99 1.71
CA TRP A 157 21.90 -24.11 1.42
C TRP A 157 22.72 -24.46 2.65
N LEU A 158 22.43 -23.85 3.82
CA LEU A 158 23.10 -24.16 5.07
C LEU A 158 22.98 -25.63 5.42
N LEU A 159 21.75 -26.18 5.39
CA LEU A 159 21.47 -27.53 5.88
C LEU A 159 21.76 -28.63 4.84
N PHE A 160 21.50 -28.37 3.58
CA PHE A 160 21.52 -29.40 2.52
C PHE A 160 22.48 -29.10 1.37
N GLY A 161 22.77 -27.83 1.09
CA GLY A 161 23.64 -27.44 -0.01
C GLY A 161 22.90 -27.37 -1.36
N GLY A 162 21.58 -27.21 -1.36
CA GLY A 162 20.76 -27.12 -2.57
C GLY A 162 19.35 -26.65 -2.29
N THR A 163 18.48 -26.58 -3.30
CA THR A 163 17.11 -26.07 -3.19
C THR A 163 16.03 -27.10 -3.59
N GLU A 164 16.38 -28.20 -4.25
CA GLU A 164 15.46 -29.29 -4.58
C GLU A 164 15.38 -30.28 -3.40
N LEU A 165 14.59 -29.94 -2.37
CA LEU A 165 14.63 -30.60 -1.08
C LEU A 165 13.28 -31.21 -0.63
N SER A 166 12.25 -31.16 -1.47
CA SER A 166 10.91 -31.66 -1.11
C SER A 166 10.99 -33.11 -0.63
N GLY A 167 10.43 -33.38 0.57
CA GLY A 167 10.46 -34.69 1.22
C GLY A 167 11.73 -35.00 2.03
N MET A 168 12.76 -34.16 2.01
CA MET A 168 13.95 -34.32 2.85
C MET A 168 13.65 -33.97 4.31
N SER A 169 14.31 -34.66 5.24
CA SER A 169 14.10 -34.47 6.68
C SER A 169 15.27 -33.78 7.34
N PHE A 170 14.97 -32.97 8.36
CA PHE A 170 15.93 -32.33 9.25
C PHE A 170 15.29 -32.12 10.63
N SER A 171 15.96 -31.50 11.58
CA SER A 171 15.42 -31.26 12.93
C SER A 171 15.30 -29.77 13.22
N ILE A 172 14.19 -29.42 13.89
CA ILE A 172 14.01 -28.13 14.56
C ILE A 172 14.00 -28.41 16.06
N GLY A 173 14.97 -27.87 16.79
CA GLY A 173 15.29 -28.40 18.13
C GLY A 173 15.68 -29.89 18.01
N ASP A 174 15.03 -30.75 18.76
CA ASP A 174 15.24 -32.22 18.72
C ASP A 174 14.13 -32.97 17.96
N LYS A 175 13.27 -32.27 17.22
CA LYS A 175 12.12 -32.88 16.54
C LYS A 175 12.33 -32.93 15.05
N PRO A 176 11.97 -34.05 14.38
CA PRO A 176 12.09 -34.19 12.94
C PRO A 176 11.00 -33.39 12.22
N PHE A 177 11.38 -32.77 11.09
CA PHE A 177 10.49 -32.09 10.16
C PHE A 177 10.84 -32.45 8.73
N VAL A 178 9.86 -32.34 7.83
CA VAL A 178 9.98 -32.64 6.41
C VAL A 178 9.87 -31.35 5.61
N VAL A 179 10.79 -31.15 4.67
CA VAL A 179 10.76 -30.00 3.77
C VAL A 179 9.60 -30.14 2.79
N ALA A 180 8.62 -29.23 2.86
CA ALA A 180 7.52 -29.11 1.89
C ALA A 180 7.98 -28.36 0.63
N GLY A 181 8.82 -27.37 0.81
CA GLY A 181 9.34 -26.55 -0.28
C GLY A 181 10.43 -25.58 0.18
N VAL A 182 11.03 -24.94 -0.82
CA VAL A 182 12.05 -23.90 -0.63
C VAL A 182 11.59 -22.63 -1.31
N TYR A 183 11.71 -21.49 -0.64
CA TYR A 183 11.34 -20.18 -1.16
C TYR A 183 12.52 -19.21 -1.20
N GLU A 184 12.39 -18.17 -1.99
CA GLU A 184 13.34 -17.05 -2.07
C GLU A 184 12.73 -15.80 -1.45
N HIS A 185 13.52 -15.09 -0.64
CA HIS A 185 13.11 -13.81 -0.06
C HIS A 185 12.80 -12.76 -1.13
N ALA A 186 11.91 -11.83 -0.81
CA ALA A 186 11.60 -10.72 -1.70
C ALA A 186 12.86 -9.90 -2.04
N SER A 187 13.04 -9.59 -3.33
CA SER A 187 14.26 -8.94 -3.82
C SER A 187 14.24 -7.42 -3.71
N ASP A 188 13.10 -6.81 -3.35
CA ASP A 188 13.01 -5.38 -3.18
C ASP A 188 13.79 -4.89 -1.95
N ARG A 189 14.22 -3.62 -1.99
CA ARG A 189 15.09 -3.05 -0.94
C ARG A 189 14.42 -2.91 0.42
N PHE A 190 13.08 -2.79 0.46
CA PHE A 190 12.35 -2.58 1.71
C PHE A 190 12.19 -3.90 2.45
N SER A 191 11.76 -4.93 1.73
CA SER A 191 11.67 -6.30 2.25
C SER A 191 13.02 -6.81 2.71
N ARG A 192 14.08 -6.68 1.89
CA ARG A 192 15.45 -7.07 2.29
C ARG A 192 15.94 -6.35 3.54
N ARG A 193 15.63 -5.06 3.69
CA ARG A 193 16.00 -4.31 4.90
C ARG A 193 15.21 -4.76 6.13
N ALA A 194 13.94 -5.10 5.95
CA ALA A 194 13.07 -5.57 7.03
C ALA A 194 13.37 -7.00 7.46
N ASP A 195 13.69 -7.87 6.50
CA ASP A 195 14.09 -9.26 6.75
C ASP A 195 15.48 -9.34 7.41
N GLY A 196 16.37 -8.40 7.12
CA GLY A 196 17.78 -8.49 7.49
C GLY A 196 18.49 -9.63 6.75
N ASP A 197 19.59 -10.09 7.32
CA ASP A 197 20.34 -11.27 6.82
C ASP A 197 19.88 -12.57 7.51
N GLY A 198 18.67 -12.54 8.11
CA GLY A 198 18.15 -13.65 8.93
C GLY A 198 17.57 -14.78 8.09
N MET A 199 18.03 -16.00 8.35
CA MET A 199 17.44 -17.24 7.86
C MET A 199 16.05 -17.42 8.48
N ARG A 200 15.08 -17.93 7.67
CA ARG A 200 13.69 -18.08 8.12
C ARG A 200 13.08 -19.39 7.66
N VAL A 201 12.31 -19.99 8.57
CA VAL A 201 11.56 -21.22 8.32
C VAL A 201 10.10 -20.98 8.67
N TYR A 202 9.18 -21.37 7.78
CA TYR A 202 7.76 -21.40 8.08
C TYR A 202 7.33 -22.80 8.47
N MET A 203 6.52 -22.91 9.53
CA MET A 203 5.95 -24.17 9.99
C MET A 203 4.47 -24.01 10.38
N SER A 204 3.74 -25.12 10.48
CA SER A 204 2.38 -25.12 11.03
C SER A 204 2.38 -24.58 12.47
N TYR A 205 1.41 -23.71 12.78
CA TYR A 205 1.20 -23.25 14.15
C TYR A 205 0.81 -24.41 15.10
N ASP A 206 0.07 -25.41 14.59
CA ASP A 206 -0.35 -26.56 15.41
C ASP A 206 0.86 -27.40 15.84
N ALA A 207 1.83 -27.60 14.95
CA ALA A 207 3.09 -28.23 15.30
C ALA A 207 3.88 -27.38 16.31
N PHE A 208 3.95 -26.07 16.10
CA PHE A 208 4.67 -25.16 16.99
C PHE A 208 4.07 -25.17 18.41
N GLU A 209 2.75 -25.01 18.55
CA GLU A 209 2.06 -25.00 19.84
C GLU A 209 2.22 -26.33 20.59
N ARG A 210 2.13 -27.46 19.89
CA ARG A 210 2.34 -28.79 20.48
C ARG A 210 3.77 -29.01 20.97
N LEU A 211 4.76 -28.50 20.23
CA LEU A 211 6.18 -28.74 20.55
C LEU A 211 6.76 -27.70 21.52
N PHE A 212 6.20 -26.48 21.53
CA PHE A 212 6.65 -25.37 22.35
C PHE A 212 5.47 -24.67 23.04
N PRO A 213 4.71 -25.41 23.91
CA PRO A 213 3.49 -24.87 24.51
C PRO A 213 3.73 -23.62 25.36
N GLU A 214 4.92 -23.48 25.96
CA GLU A 214 5.32 -22.29 26.72
C GLU A 214 5.49 -21.03 25.84
N LYS A 215 5.63 -21.22 24.52
CA LYS A 215 5.75 -20.14 23.55
C LYS A 215 4.45 -19.87 22.79
N ALA A 216 3.39 -20.64 23.08
CA ALA A 216 2.10 -20.56 22.40
C ALA A 216 1.47 -19.15 22.44
N GLY A 217 0.55 -18.91 21.53
CA GLY A 217 -0.17 -17.65 21.33
C GLY A 217 0.33 -16.88 20.11
N PHE A 218 -0.59 -16.11 19.51
CA PHE A 218 -0.35 -15.37 18.28
C PHE A 218 0.15 -13.97 18.59
N THR A 219 1.18 -13.52 17.84
CA THR A 219 1.69 -12.15 17.90
C THR A 219 1.18 -11.29 16.72
N CYS A 220 0.69 -11.94 15.68
CA CYS A 220 0.04 -11.29 14.53
C CYS A 220 -1.23 -12.06 14.17
N TYR A 221 -2.30 -11.32 13.91
CA TYR A 221 -3.55 -11.84 13.35
C TYR A 221 -3.97 -10.94 12.20
N GLU A 222 -4.39 -11.53 11.09
CA GLU A 222 -4.79 -10.82 9.88
C GLU A 222 -6.16 -11.31 9.43
N LEU A 223 -6.95 -10.40 8.94
CA LEU A 223 -8.34 -10.62 8.55
C LEU A 223 -8.59 -9.91 7.22
N VAL A 224 -9.15 -10.64 6.25
CA VAL A 224 -9.85 -10.07 5.10
C VAL A 224 -11.33 -10.39 5.27
N MET A 225 -12.15 -9.38 5.31
CA MET A 225 -13.59 -9.52 5.51
C MET A 225 -14.37 -8.62 4.56
N ALA A 226 -15.53 -9.10 4.11
CA ALA A 226 -16.45 -8.31 3.31
C ALA A 226 -16.84 -7.00 4.02
N ASP A 227 -16.79 -5.90 3.27
CA ASP A 227 -17.04 -4.52 3.73
C ASP A 227 -18.19 -3.88 2.95
N PRO A 228 -19.46 -4.36 3.15
CA PRO A 228 -20.61 -3.92 2.37
C PRO A 228 -20.88 -2.42 2.44
N VAL A 229 -20.40 -1.78 3.50
CA VAL A 229 -20.37 -0.33 3.67
C VAL A 229 -18.98 0.02 4.20
N ARG A 230 -18.31 0.92 3.52
CA ARG A 230 -16.92 1.30 3.82
C ARG A 230 -16.69 1.53 5.32
N GLY A 231 -15.74 0.77 5.88
CA GLY A 231 -15.36 0.79 7.28
C GLY A 231 -16.22 -0.08 8.21
N PHE A 232 -17.14 -0.87 7.67
CA PHE A 232 -17.92 -1.84 8.45
C PHE A 232 -16.99 -2.88 9.09
N ALA A 233 -16.12 -3.51 8.29
CA ALA A 233 -15.18 -4.52 8.77
C ALA A 233 -14.27 -3.96 9.87
N ARG A 234 -13.69 -2.78 9.63
CA ARG A 234 -12.86 -2.07 10.60
C ARG A 234 -13.60 -1.78 11.90
N THR A 235 -14.82 -1.24 11.82
CA THR A 235 -15.61 -0.88 13.01
C THR A 235 -15.98 -2.13 13.83
N ALA A 236 -16.46 -3.18 13.15
CA ALA A 236 -16.80 -4.44 13.79
C ALA A 236 -15.59 -5.07 14.50
N ALA A 237 -14.44 -5.08 13.81
CA ALA A 237 -13.21 -5.63 14.35
C ALA A 237 -12.69 -4.81 15.55
N GLN A 238 -12.69 -3.49 15.47
CA GLN A 238 -12.27 -2.61 16.57
C GLN A 238 -13.15 -2.77 17.83
N GLU A 239 -14.45 -2.97 17.63
CA GLU A 239 -15.41 -3.20 18.73
C GLU A 239 -15.16 -4.54 19.45
N LYS A 240 -14.91 -5.59 18.67
CA LYS A 240 -14.95 -6.98 19.14
C LYS A 240 -13.59 -7.61 19.42
N PHE A 241 -12.49 -7.01 18.97
CA PHE A 241 -11.18 -7.60 19.20
C PHE A 241 -10.87 -7.72 20.71
N PRO A 242 -10.45 -8.90 21.19
CA PRO A 242 -10.37 -9.17 22.63
C PRO A 242 -9.25 -8.41 23.34
N LEU A 243 -8.16 -8.10 22.64
CA LEU A 243 -7.00 -7.42 23.23
C LEU A 243 -7.01 -5.93 22.89
N LYS A 244 -7.39 -5.09 23.83
CA LYS A 244 -7.43 -3.61 23.63
C LYS A 244 -6.05 -2.98 23.50
N SER A 245 -5.00 -3.68 23.92
CA SER A 245 -3.59 -3.29 23.74
C SER A 245 -3.03 -3.62 22.36
N ALA A 246 -3.71 -4.45 21.56
CA ALA A 246 -3.27 -4.74 20.20
C ALA A 246 -3.31 -3.51 19.31
N GLU A 247 -2.28 -3.32 18.50
CA GLU A 247 -2.31 -2.31 17.45
C GLU A 247 -3.07 -2.87 16.24
N MET A 248 -4.20 -2.25 15.90
CA MET A 248 -4.97 -2.57 14.70
C MET A 248 -4.57 -1.63 13.57
N LEU A 249 -4.33 -2.20 12.41
CA LEU A 249 -4.00 -1.50 11.18
C LEU A 249 -4.95 -1.91 10.06
N GLU A 250 -5.49 -0.94 9.35
CA GLU A 250 -6.27 -1.13 8.12
C GLU A 250 -5.32 -1.04 6.91
N ASN A 251 -5.12 -2.17 6.22
CA ASN A 251 -4.16 -2.26 5.12
C ASN A 251 -4.75 -1.70 3.83
N SER A 252 -6.04 -1.90 3.56
CA SER A 252 -6.74 -1.40 2.37
C SER A 252 -6.66 0.13 2.26
N GLY A 253 -6.74 0.86 3.38
CA GLY A 253 -6.60 2.32 3.44
C GLY A 253 -5.16 2.84 3.57
N ARG A 254 -4.15 1.97 3.57
CA ARG A 254 -2.76 2.29 3.94
C ARG A 254 -2.14 3.42 3.12
N PHE A 255 -2.40 3.43 1.82
CA PHE A 255 -1.84 4.41 0.88
C PHE A 255 -2.79 5.55 0.52
N GLU A 256 -3.84 5.77 1.29
CA GLU A 256 -4.71 6.92 1.11
C GLU A 256 -3.96 8.24 1.31
N THR A 257 -4.29 9.23 0.47
CA THR A 257 -3.60 10.53 0.47
C THR A 257 -3.62 11.20 1.84
N ALA A 258 -4.77 11.17 2.54
CA ALA A 258 -4.92 11.78 3.86
C ALA A 258 -4.02 11.11 4.90
N ARG A 259 -3.93 9.77 4.87
CA ARG A 259 -3.08 8.99 5.76
C ARG A 259 -1.60 9.25 5.49
N LEU A 260 -1.19 9.21 4.21
CA LEU A 260 0.20 9.51 3.84
C LEU A 260 0.61 10.94 4.24
N TRP A 261 -0.31 11.90 4.16
CA TRP A 261 -0.08 13.29 4.61
C TRP A 261 0.10 13.38 6.12
N ALA A 262 -0.71 12.64 6.90
CA ALA A 262 -0.56 12.58 8.36
C ALA A 262 0.79 11.98 8.78
N LEU A 263 1.29 10.98 8.03
CA LEU A 263 2.57 10.33 8.30
C LEU A 263 3.79 11.24 8.12
N LEU A 264 3.69 12.33 7.35
CA LEU A 264 4.81 13.28 7.19
C LEU A 264 5.24 13.93 8.50
N LYS A 265 4.34 14.03 9.48
CA LYS A 265 4.64 14.58 10.80
C LYS A 265 5.45 13.63 11.68
N ASP A 266 5.34 12.31 11.43
CA ASP A 266 5.97 11.23 12.22
C ASP A 266 6.86 10.31 11.36
N SER A 267 7.42 10.81 10.29
CA SER A 267 8.10 10.02 9.25
C SER A 267 9.48 9.50 9.61
N SER A 268 10.01 9.79 10.78
CA SER A 268 11.39 9.42 11.12
C SER A 268 11.49 8.05 11.80
N GLY A 269 11.82 7.01 11.02
CA GLY A 269 12.23 5.70 11.56
C GLY A 269 11.11 4.89 12.19
N ARG A 270 9.88 5.00 11.70
CA ARG A 270 8.72 4.23 12.14
C ARG A 270 8.86 2.74 11.84
N ALA A 271 9.44 2.40 10.68
CA ALA A 271 9.86 1.05 10.37
C ALA A 271 11.04 0.63 11.25
N MET A 272 11.09 -0.65 11.63
CA MET A 272 12.12 -1.23 12.52
C MET A 272 12.13 -0.68 13.95
N ARG A 273 11.11 0.07 14.38
CA ARG A 273 10.96 0.44 15.78
C ARG A 273 10.63 -0.80 16.62
N THR A 274 11.38 -0.98 17.68
CA THR A 274 11.04 -1.92 18.75
C THR A 274 10.06 -1.22 19.69
N GLY A 275 8.76 -1.35 19.39
CA GLY A 275 7.71 -0.84 20.25
C GLY A 275 7.15 -1.90 21.18
N PHE A 276 6.00 -1.62 21.77
CA PHE A 276 5.25 -2.56 22.57
C PHE A 276 4.79 -3.77 21.73
N ALA A 277 4.29 -3.54 20.52
CA ALA A 277 3.86 -4.58 19.61
C ALA A 277 5.03 -5.23 18.85
N VAL A 278 4.88 -6.53 18.59
CA VAL A 278 5.83 -7.28 17.73
C VAL A 278 5.40 -7.13 16.28
N TYR A 279 6.21 -6.42 15.51
CA TYR A 279 5.95 -6.27 14.07
C TYR A 279 6.73 -7.29 13.27
N PRO A 280 6.06 -8.10 12.45
CA PRO A 280 6.72 -8.98 11.49
C PRO A 280 7.53 -8.20 10.44
N ALA A 281 8.41 -8.90 9.73
CA ALA A 281 9.24 -8.29 8.70
C ALA A 281 8.42 -7.62 7.58
N TRP A 282 7.32 -8.25 7.14
CA TRP A 282 6.42 -7.67 6.12
C TRP A 282 5.76 -6.37 6.56
N GLU A 283 5.37 -6.24 7.83
CA GLU A 283 4.85 -4.98 8.37
C GLU A 283 5.92 -3.89 8.43
N ASN A 284 7.15 -4.24 8.83
CA ASN A 284 8.27 -3.30 8.81
C ASN A 284 8.60 -2.83 7.39
N ALA A 285 8.54 -3.74 6.40
CA ALA A 285 8.69 -3.39 4.99
C ALA A 285 7.60 -2.42 4.53
N ALA A 286 6.33 -2.72 4.86
CA ALA A 286 5.19 -1.89 4.52
C ALA A 286 5.30 -0.48 5.12
N ARG A 287 5.69 -0.35 6.38
CA ARG A 287 5.94 0.95 7.04
C ARG A 287 7.04 1.76 6.34
N ALA A 288 8.10 1.09 5.91
CA ALA A 288 9.18 1.75 5.17
C ALA A 288 8.72 2.22 3.78
N VAL A 289 7.84 1.46 3.12
CA VAL A 289 7.20 1.85 1.85
C VAL A 289 6.26 3.03 2.05
N GLU A 290 5.40 3.03 3.09
CA GLU A 290 4.53 4.16 3.42
C GLU A 290 5.32 5.46 3.64
N ASP A 291 6.39 5.40 4.45
CA ASP A 291 7.23 6.56 4.73
C ASP A 291 7.87 7.11 3.45
N ARG A 292 8.23 6.24 2.52
CA ARG A 292 8.75 6.64 1.22
C ARG A 292 7.67 7.21 0.32
N ALA A 293 6.48 6.61 0.30
CA ALA A 293 5.31 7.06 -0.44
C ALA A 293 4.88 8.46 0.02
N ALA A 294 4.81 8.70 1.34
CA ALA A 294 4.49 10.01 1.91
C ALA A 294 5.47 11.09 1.44
N ARG A 295 6.78 10.79 1.38
CA ARG A 295 7.79 11.75 0.88
C ARG A 295 7.60 12.04 -0.61
N PHE A 296 7.28 11.05 -1.45
CA PHE A 296 6.99 11.29 -2.86
C PHE A 296 5.71 12.09 -3.04
N LEU A 297 4.67 11.85 -2.23
CA LEU A 297 3.44 12.66 -2.23
C LEU A 297 3.75 14.13 -1.92
N ALA A 298 4.53 14.39 -0.87
CA ALA A 298 4.93 15.76 -0.51
C ALA A 298 5.77 16.42 -1.61
N ALA A 299 6.71 15.69 -2.20
CA ALA A 299 7.52 16.18 -3.31
C ALA A 299 6.66 16.48 -4.54
N ALA A 300 5.71 15.61 -4.88
CA ALA A 300 4.77 15.83 -5.98
C ALA A 300 3.91 17.09 -5.75
N PHE A 301 3.44 17.31 -4.52
CA PHE A 301 2.69 18.50 -4.16
C PHE A 301 3.52 19.78 -4.36
N VAL A 302 4.74 19.83 -3.84
CA VAL A 302 5.63 21.00 -3.98
C VAL A 302 5.98 21.25 -5.46
N LEU A 303 6.38 20.19 -6.19
CA LEU A 303 6.77 20.31 -7.61
C LEU A 303 5.59 20.65 -8.50
N GLY A 304 4.38 20.22 -8.17
CA GLY A 304 3.16 20.55 -8.92
C GLY A 304 2.60 21.93 -8.59
N PHE A 305 2.67 22.36 -7.33
CA PHE A 305 2.15 23.65 -6.89
C PHE A 305 2.89 24.83 -7.53
N LEU A 306 4.21 24.78 -7.60
CA LEU A 306 5.03 25.86 -8.16
C LEU A 306 4.69 26.18 -9.64
N PRO A 307 4.70 25.19 -10.58
CA PRO A 307 4.33 25.48 -11.97
C PRO A 307 2.86 25.90 -12.11
N ALA A 308 1.95 25.35 -11.31
CA ALA A 308 0.54 25.75 -11.31
C ALA A 308 0.38 27.23 -10.89
N ALA A 309 1.05 27.64 -9.82
CA ALA A 309 1.07 29.04 -9.38
C ALA A 309 1.68 29.97 -10.45
N LEU A 310 2.79 29.57 -11.07
CA LEU A 310 3.42 30.33 -12.14
C LEU A 310 2.50 30.47 -13.36
N LEU A 311 1.83 29.40 -13.78
CA LEU A 311 0.86 29.41 -14.87
C LEU A 311 -0.36 30.29 -14.53
N LEU A 312 -0.86 30.24 -13.31
CA LEU A 312 -1.95 31.11 -12.86
C LEU A 312 -1.56 32.59 -12.92
N VAL A 313 -0.40 32.95 -12.38
CA VAL A 313 0.13 34.31 -12.45
C VAL A 313 0.32 34.75 -13.89
N TRP A 314 0.83 33.90 -14.76
CA TRP A 314 0.97 34.19 -16.19
C TRP A 314 -0.39 34.41 -16.88
N ALA A 315 -1.36 33.55 -16.65
CA ALA A 315 -2.71 33.65 -17.18
C ALA A 315 -3.40 34.94 -16.74
N LEU A 316 -3.30 35.28 -15.43
CA LEU A 316 -3.83 36.55 -14.92
C LEU A 316 -3.17 37.78 -15.52
N ARG A 317 -1.86 37.73 -15.78
CA ARG A 317 -1.16 38.81 -16.50
C ARG A 317 -1.60 38.90 -17.94
N MET A 318 -1.82 37.78 -18.63
CA MET A 318 -2.30 37.76 -20.03
C MET A 318 -3.72 38.33 -20.14
N THR A 319 -4.63 37.94 -19.27
CA THR A 319 -6.01 38.45 -19.25
C THR A 319 -6.05 39.97 -18.96
N ARG A 320 -5.26 40.41 -17.98
CA ARG A 320 -5.13 41.88 -17.71
C ARG A 320 -4.58 42.66 -18.92
N ARG A 321 -3.54 42.14 -19.60
CA ARG A 321 -2.99 42.77 -20.81
C ARG A 321 -4.00 42.75 -21.95
N GLY A 322 -4.74 41.66 -22.12
CA GLY A 322 -5.81 41.57 -23.12
C GLY A 322 -6.92 42.58 -22.84
N GLN A 323 -7.36 42.73 -21.60
CA GLN A 323 -8.37 43.73 -21.20
C GLN A 323 -7.88 45.15 -21.41
N LEU A 324 -6.60 45.45 -21.10
CA LEU A 324 -6.02 46.79 -21.35
C LEU A 324 -5.92 47.09 -22.85
N ARG A 325 -5.52 46.13 -23.66
CA ARG A 325 -5.51 46.29 -25.12
C ARG A 325 -6.90 46.52 -25.72
N LEU A 326 -7.89 45.74 -25.27
CA LEU A 326 -9.28 45.88 -25.67
C LEU A 326 -9.81 47.30 -25.34
N ARG A 327 -9.49 47.78 -24.14
CA ARG A 327 -9.98 49.04 -23.62
C ARG A 327 -9.29 50.26 -24.20
N HIS A 328 -7.97 50.16 -24.50
CA HIS A 328 -7.16 51.30 -24.92
C HIS A 328 -6.84 51.33 -26.41
N GLU A 329 -6.82 50.18 -27.09
CA GLU A 329 -6.46 50.13 -28.52
C GLU A 329 -7.67 49.75 -29.40
N ILE A 330 -8.39 48.68 -29.07
CA ILE A 330 -9.42 48.12 -29.96
C ILE A 330 -10.76 48.87 -29.88
N LEU A 331 -11.21 49.24 -28.70
CA LEU A 331 -12.49 49.93 -28.49
C LEU A 331 -12.48 51.36 -29.04
N PRO A 332 -11.44 52.19 -28.86
CA PRO A 332 -11.35 53.49 -29.47
C PRO A 332 -11.33 53.43 -31.02
N ASP A 333 -10.46 52.57 -31.59
CA ASP A 333 -10.38 52.36 -33.04
C ASP A 333 -11.70 51.90 -33.66
N ALA A 334 -12.39 50.96 -32.99
CA ALA A 334 -13.70 50.52 -33.46
C ALA A 334 -14.77 51.63 -33.38
N ARG A 335 -14.70 52.48 -32.37
CA ARG A 335 -15.60 53.62 -32.19
C ARG A 335 -15.39 54.70 -33.27
N GLU A 336 -14.12 54.99 -33.55
CA GLU A 336 -13.72 55.93 -34.61
C GLU A 336 -14.19 55.45 -36.01
N ARG A 337 -13.99 54.18 -36.33
CA ARG A 337 -14.49 53.58 -37.59
C ARG A 337 -16.00 53.62 -37.71
N VAL A 338 -16.72 53.40 -36.62
CA VAL A 338 -18.21 53.50 -36.62
C VAL A 338 -18.64 54.92 -36.79
N GLU A 339 -18.02 55.90 -36.13
CA GLU A 339 -18.34 57.32 -36.27
C GLU A 339 -18.05 57.83 -37.70
N GLU A 340 -16.91 57.41 -38.30
CA GLU A 340 -16.58 57.72 -39.69
C GLU A 340 -17.57 57.09 -40.68
N ALA A 341 -17.94 55.83 -40.49
CA ALA A 341 -18.98 55.15 -41.27
C ALA A 341 -20.35 55.86 -41.18
N VAL A 342 -20.72 56.33 -39.98
CA VAL A 342 -21.94 57.12 -39.83
C VAL A 342 -21.89 58.45 -40.47
N ARG A 343 -20.74 59.19 -40.41
CA ARG A 343 -20.52 60.44 -41.08
C ARG A 343 -20.59 60.28 -42.63
N VAL A 344 -19.94 59.28 -43.18
CA VAL A 344 -19.94 58.98 -44.60
C VAL A 344 -21.37 58.61 -45.10
N ARG A 345 -22.09 57.80 -44.30
CA ARG A 345 -23.52 57.48 -44.61
C ARG A 345 -24.42 58.73 -44.54
N GLY A 346 -24.19 59.59 -43.53
CA GLY A 346 -24.89 60.85 -43.36
C GLY A 346 -24.67 61.75 -44.54
N ARG A 347 -23.40 61.91 -44.99
CA ARG A 347 -23.01 62.73 -46.15
C ARG A 347 -23.63 62.23 -47.47
N ARG A 348 -23.59 60.88 -47.70
CA ARG A 348 -24.25 60.26 -48.88
C ARG A 348 -25.76 60.38 -48.86
N ARG A 349 -26.43 60.44 -47.69
CA ARG A 349 -27.87 60.68 -47.58
C ARG A 349 -28.21 62.14 -47.84
N TRP A 350 -27.36 63.09 -47.41
CA TRP A 350 -27.55 64.49 -47.62
C TRP A 350 -27.38 64.84 -49.08
N GLU A 351 -26.33 64.38 -49.79
CA GLU A 351 -26.07 64.49 -51.19
C GLU A 351 -27.24 63.94 -52.05
N ARG A 352 -27.83 62.86 -51.67
CA ARG A 352 -29.03 62.32 -52.37
C ARG A 352 -30.30 63.16 -52.17
N ARG A 353 -30.41 63.93 -51.12
CA ARG A 353 -31.56 64.77 -50.83
C ARG A 353 -31.42 66.19 -51.38
N HIS A 354 -30.20 66.61 -51.73
CA HIS A 354 -29.91 67.94 -52.25
C HIS A 354 -28.94 67.84 -53.49
N PRO A 355 -29.41 67.29 -54.59
CA PRO A 355 -28.58 67.02 -55.75
C PRO A 355 -28.06 68.32 -56.43
N ASP A 356 -28.74 69.49 -56.24
CA ASP A 356 -28.38 70.75 -56.82
C ASP A 356 -27.44 71.66 -56.02
N GLN A 357 -26.87 71.11 -54.89
CA GLN A 357 -25.95 71.84 -54.00
C GLN A 357 -24.60 71.12 -53.78
N SER A 358 -24.29 70.15 -54.64
CA SER A 358 -23.02 69.39 -54.56
C SER A 358 -22.02 69.82 -55.61
#